data_b43f658395ce36e66f902a67a51561e5
#
_entry.id   b43f658395ce36e66f902a67a51561e5
#
_cell.length_a   1.000
_cell.length_b   1.000
_cell.length_c   1.000
_cell.angle_alpha   90.00
_cell.angle_beta   90.00
_cell.angle_gamma   90.00
#
_symmetry.space_group_name_H-M   'P 1'
#
loop_
_entity.id
_entity.type
_entity.pdbx_description
1 polymer ?
#
loop_
_entity_poly.entity_id
_entity_poly.type
_entity_poly.pdbx_seq_one_letter_code
_entity_poly.pdbx_strand_id
1 'polypeptide(L)'
;MTRHATKIVATLGPASSDPALLEQMILAGVTVMRLNFSHGKAQDHIDRANLVRQAAKKVGREVAIMADLQGPKIRIGKFADGKEMLVKGEKFVLDASRTEAGDSQGVGLDYKELPRDVKPGDLLLLNDGLIVLMVEAVRGEQVHTVIKVGGELSNNKGINKQGGGLTAPALTAKDMEDIKTAMSFQADYVAVSFPKNATDMEMARQLANVAGEPYKHKPGLIAKIERAEAIPNLEAILLASDGIMVARGDLAVEVGNAAVPALQKRMIKMARQMDRVVITATQMMESMITNPVPTRAEVSDVANAVLDGTDAVMLSAETAAGKYPLETVQQVSSICAAAEAAEEVELDGDFTGQTFTRIDQSIAMGALFTAHHLGAKAIVALTDSGSTVLWMSRHRIHIPIYALTTRASTQRKIALYRNVRALLMDTSTDRDTALAQAETYLKERGIMQSNDVYAITCGEPMGTPGGTNMLKICQVA
;
A
#
# COMPACT_ATOMS: atom_id res chain seq x y z
N MET A 1 -7.61 8.35 -22.24
CA MET A 1 -7.31 7.68 -20.96
C MET A 1 -8.30 8.13 -19.94
N THR A 2 -8.99 7.20 -19.30
CA THR A 2 -9.89 7.48 -18.17
C THR A 2 -9.07 8.12 -17.05
N ARG A 3 -9.46 9.28 -16.59
CA ARG A 3 -8.80 10.00 -15.50
C ARG A 3 -9.46 9.58 -14.21
N HIS A 4 -8.72 9.02 -13.28
CA HIS A 4 -9.18 8.70 -11.93
C HIS A 4 -8.24 9.26 -10.86
N ALA A 5 -8.78 9.54 -9.67
CA ALA A 5 -8.07 10.07 -8.50
C ALA A 5 -7.36 8.95 -7.71
N THR A 6 -8.03 7.81 -7.54
CA THR A 6 -7.52 6.63 -6.85
C THR A 6 -6.33 6.04 -7.60
N LYS A 7 -5.27 5.70 -6.91
CA LYS A 7 -4.04 5.15 -7.50
C LYS A 7 -4.15 3.63 -7.68
N ILE A 8 -3.32 3.09 -8.57
CA ILE A 8 -3.22 1.65 -8.79
C ILE A 8 -1.81 1.19 -8.44
N VAL A 9 -1.72 0.28 -7.49
CA VAL A 9 -0.50 -0.45 -7.14
C VAL A 9 -0.55 -1.80 -7.86
N ALA A 10 0.42 -2.10 -8.72
CA ALA A 10 0.52 -3.39 -9.39
C ALA A 10 1.75 -4.15 -8.89
N THR A 11 1.62 -5.45 -8.66
CA THR A 11 2.75 -6.30 -8.30
C THR A 11 3.46 -6.79 -9.56
N LEU A 12 4.75 -6.52 -9.63
CA LEU A 12 5.62 -6.99 -10.71
C LEU A 12 6.03 -8.44 -10.45
N GLY A 13 5.83 -9.27 -11.44
CA GLY A 13 6.16 -10.69 -11.41
C GLY A 13 6.38 -11.27 -12.80
N PRO A 14 6.46 -12.60 -12.94
CA PRO A 14 6.72 -13.24 -14.24
C PRO A 14 5.76 -12.82 -15.36
N ALA A 15 4.47 -12.59 -15.03
CA ALA A 15 3.46 -12.22 -16.01
C ALA A 15 3.56 -10.78 -16.51
N SER A 16 4.25 -9.90 -15.78
CA SER A 16 4.35 -8.46 -16.08
C SER A 16 5.78 -7.97 -16.27
N SER A 17 6.76 -8.87 -16.47
CA SER A 17 8.18 -8.51 -16.64
C SER A 17 8.56 -8.20 -18.10
N ASP A 18 7.66 -8.34 -19.06
CA ASP A 18 7.88 -7.88 -20.42
C ASP A 18 7.87 -6.34 -20.48
N PRO A 19 8.93 -5.69 -21.06
CA PRO A 19 9.03 -4.24 -21.07
C PRO A 19 7.87 -3.54 -21.78
N ALA A 20 7.38 -4.09 -22.90
CA ALA A 20 6.30 -3.48 -23.66
C ALA A 20 4.96 -3.56 -22.90
N LEU A 21 4.71 -4.70 -22.24
CA LEU A 21 3.55 -4.88 -21.39
C LEU A 21 3.59 -3.94 -20.19
N LEU A 22 4.75 -3.80 -19.56
CA LEU A 22 4.94 -2.89 -18.41
C LEU A 22 4.66 -1.44 -18.79
N GLU A 23 5.14 -0.98 -19.97
CA GLU A 23 4.82 0.33 -20.52
C GLU A 23 3.31 0.54 -20.69
N GLN A 24 2.61 -0.47 -21.23
CA GLN A 24 1.15 -0.43 -21.39
C GLN A 24 0.42 -0.37 -20.04
N MET A 25 0.86 -1.14 -19.04
CA MET A 25 0.28 -1.10 -17.70
C MET A 25 0.45 0.28 -17.04
N ILE A 26 1.63 0.91 -17.19
CA ILE A 26 1.87 2.29 -16.71
C ILE A 26 0.94 3.27 -17.42
N LEU A 27 0.79 3.13 -18.73
CA LEU A 27 -0.12 3.96 -19.52
C LEU A 27 -1.59 3.72 -19.15
N ALA A 28 -1.96 2.49 -18.77
CA ALA A 28 -3.32 2.13 -18.33
C ALA A 28 -3.67 2.69 -16.95
N GLY A 29 -2.68 3.12 -16.14
CA GLY A 29 -2.96 3.82 -14.88
C GLY A 29 -2.16 3.38 -13.66
N VAL A 30 -1.23 2.43 -13.80
CA VAL A 30 -0.35 2.04 -12.69
C VAL A 30 0.56 3.20 -12.31
N THR A 31 0.58 3.55 -11.03
CA THR A 31 1.42 4.63 -10.48
C THR A 31 2.44 4.13 -9.46
N VAL A 32 2.27 2.92 -8.95
CA VAL A 32 3.20 2.27 -8.01
C VAL A 32 3.42 0.83 -8.43
N MET A 33 4.67 0.42 -8.55
CA MET A 33 5.06 -0.98 -8.75
C MET A 33 5.53 -1.59 -7.45
N ARG A 34 4.85 -2.66 -7.03
CA ARG A 34 5.20 -3.44 -5.84
C ARG A 34 6.15 -4.57 -6.21
N LEU A 35 7.29 -4.65 -5.51
CA LEU A 35 8.24 -5.77 -5.55
C LEU A 35 8.04 -6.60 -4.28
N ASN A 36 7.55 -7.83 -4.44
CA ASN A 36 7.26 -8.73 -3.31
C ASN A 36 8.50 -9.54 -2.93
N PHE A 37 9.13 -9.18 -1.82
CA PHE A 37 10.35 -9.83 -1.30
C PHE A 37 10.12 -11.22 -0.68
N SER A 38 8.87 -11.69 -0.62
CA SER A 38 8.60 -13.10 -0.30
C SER A 38 9.09 -14.07 -1.38
N HIS A 39 9.39 -13.57 -2.59
CA HIS A 39 9.78 -14.36 -3.75
C HIS A 39 10.94 -13.68 -4.48
N GLY A 40 11.85 -14.48 -5.02
CA GLY A 40 13.01 -14.00 -5.77
C GLY A 40 14.24 -13.72 -4.89
N LYS A 41 15.34 -13.40 -5.54
CA LYS A 41 16.61 -13.03 -4.91
C LYS A 41 16.84 -11.54 -4.99
N ALA A 42 17.80 -11.01 -4.23
CA ALA A 42 18.15 -9.59 -4.22
C ALA A 42 18.38 -9.04 -5.64
N GLN A 43 19.13 -9.77 -6.49
CA GLN A 43 19.39 -9.33 -7.85
C GLN A 43 18.13 -9.24 -8.72
N ASP A 44 17.18 -10.17 -8.55
CA ASP A 44 15.92 -10.14 -9.30
C ASP A 44 15.12 -8.85 -8.99
N HIS A 45 15.15 -8.37 -7.74
CA HIS A 45 14.49 -7.14 -7.34
C HIS A 45 15.20 -5.89 -7.88
N ILE A 46 16.53 -5.88 -7.89
CA ILE A 46 17.33 -4.80 -8.50
C ILE A 46 17.01 -4.70 -9.99
N ASP A 47 17.01 -5.83 -10.71
CA ASP A 47 16.74 -5.87 -12.15
C ASP A 47 15.31 -5.41 -12.47
N ARG A 48 14.32 -5.84 -11.68
CA ARG A 48 12.93 -5.39 -11.79
C ARG A 48 12.78 -3.89 -11.51
N ALA A 49 13.47 -3.37 -10.49
CA ALA A 49 13.45 -1.94 -10.20
C ALA A 49 14.00 -1.11 -11.36
N ASN A 50 15.10 -1.56 -11.96
CA ASN A 50 15.70 -0.94 -13.15
C ASN A 50 14.74 -0.99 -14.34
N LEU A 51 14.08 -2.12 -14.58
CA LEU A 51 13.06 -2.27 -15.61
C LEU A 51 11.92 -1.25 -15.45
N VAL A 52 11.40 -1.11 -14.22
CA VAL A 52 10.34 -0.13 -13.92
C VAL A 52 10.80 1.30 -14.22
N ARG A 53 12.02 1.68 -13.80
CA ARG A 53 12.58 3.02 -14.06
C ARG A 53 12.75 3.29 -15.55
N GLN A 54 13.19 2.31 -16.31
CA GLN A 54 13.35 2.42 -17.78
C GLN A 54 11.99 2.56 -18.48
N ALA A 55 11.01 1.72 -18.14
CA ALA A 55 9.67 1.79 -18.70
C ALA A 55 8.98 3.13 -18.37
N ALA A 56 9.06 3.58 -17.11
CA ALA A 56 8.52 4.87 -16.68
C ALA A 56 9.11 6.04 -17.47
N LYS A 57 10.44 6.07 -17.62
CA LYS A 57 11.14 7.08 -18.41
C LYS A 57 10.71 7.08 -19.88
N LYS A 58 10.57 5.89 -20.47
CA LYS A 58 10.19 5.75 -21.89
C LYS A 58 8.78 6.27 -22.17
N VAL A 59 7.84 6.05 -21.27
CA VAL A 59 6.45 6.55 -21.41
C VAL A 59 6.27 7.97 -20.86
N GLY A 60 7.31 8.60 -20.33
CA GLY A 60 7.25 9.97 -19.78
C GLY A 60 6.39 10.09 -18.53
N ARG A 61 6.32 9.04 -17.70
CA ARG A 61 5.56 9.03 -16.44
C ARG A 61 6.44 8.55 -15.30
N GLU A 62 6.30 9.16 -14.13
CA GLU A 62 6.95 8.66 -12.94
C GLU A 62 6.10 7.58 -12.26
N VAL A 63 6.78 6.53 -11.81
CA VAL A 63 6.20 5.40 -11.10
C VAL A 63 7.00 5.17 -9.83
N ALA A 64 6.33 5.11 -8.68
CA ALA A 64 6.97 4.76 -7.42
C ALA A 64 7.25 3.26 -7.36
N ILE A 65 8.29 2.88 -6.63
CA ILE A 65 8.61 1.49 -6.34
C ILE A 65 8.39 1.24 -4.85
N MET A 66 7.60 0.23 -4.54
CA MET A 66 7.34 -0.25 -3.18
C MET A 66 7.98 -1.61 -2.97
N ALA A 67 8.94 -1.70 -2.06
CA ALA A 67 9.51 -2.95 -1.59
C ALA A 67 8.62 -3.51 -0.47
N ASP A 68 8.00 -4.66 -0.69
CA ASP A 68 7.11 -5.31 0.29
C ASP A 68 7.85 -6.45 0.96
N LEU A 69 8.23 -6.27 2.23
CA LEU A 69 9.00 -7.22 3.02
C LEU A 69 8.18 -8.48 3.33
N GLN A 70 8.87 -9.61 3.48
CA GLN A 70 8.22 -10.88 3.77
C GLN A 70 7.61 -10.90 5.16
N GLY A 71 8.31 -10.35 6.16
CA GLY A 71 7.96 -10.48 7.56
C GLY A 71 8.08 -11.91 8.10
N PRO A 72 7.66 -12.13 9.37
CA PRO A 72 7.73 -13.42 10.05
C PRO A 72 6.56 -14.34 9.65
N LYS A 73 6.48 -14.72 8.37
CA LYS A 73 5.45 -15.67 7.96
C LYS A 73 5.78 -17.04 8.51
N ILE A 74 5.01 -17.46 9.50
CA ILE A 74 5.14 -18.77 10.15
C ILE A 74 4.61 -19.84 9.19
N ARG A 75 5.39 -20.92 9.01
CA ARG A 75 5.06 -21.99 8.07
C ARG A 75 5.27 -23.36 8.69
N ILE A 76 4.43 -24.32 8.29
CA ILE A 76 4.71 -25.74 8.52
C ILE A 76 5.89 -26.20 7.67
N GLY A 77 6.49 -27.31 8.07
CA GLY A 77 7.50 -28.04 7.31
C GLY A 77 6.96 -28.72 6.06
N LYS A 78 7.69 -29.71 5.59
CA LYS A 78 7.35 -30.48 4.39
C LYS A 78 6.78 -31.84 4.79
N PHE A 79 5.91 -32.39 3.97
CA PHE A 79 5.43 -33.76 4.02
C PHE A 79 6.26 -34.67 3.09
N ALA A 80 6.34 -35.94 3.41
CA ALA A 80 7.09 -36.92 2.61
C ALA A 80 6.56 -37.00 1.17
N ASP A 81 5.23 -37.01 1.01
CA ASP A 81 4.54 -37.06 -0.29
C ASP A 81 4.12 -35.68 -0.80
N GLY A 82 4.67 -34.60 -0.23
CA GLY A 82 4.40 -33.21 -0.63
C GLY A 82 3.11 -32.62 -0.04
N LYS A 83 2.21 -33.45 0.44
CA LYS A 83 0.89 -33.08 1.00
C LYS A 83 0.29 -34.21 1.84
N GLU A 84 -0.66 -33.84 2.71
CA GLU A 84 -1.45 -34.77 3.49
C GLU A 84 -2.93 -34.37 3.46
N MET A 85 -3.82 -35.37 3.57
CA MET A 85 -5.26 -35.13 3.69
C MET A 85 -5.66 -35.20 5.16
N LEU A 86 -5.95 -34.07 5.76
CA LEU A 86 -6.36 -33.96 7.16
C LEU A 86 -7.88 -34.22 7.28
N VAL A 87 -8.26 -35.16 8.16
CA VAL A 87 -9.66 -35.59 8.35
C VAL A 87 -10.20 -34.97 9.65
N LYS A 88 -11.39 -34.35 9.56
CA LYS A 88 -12.08 -33.76 10.71
C LYS A 88 -12.27 -34.76 11.84
N GLY A 89 -11.89 -34.39 13.06
CA GLY A 89 -12.00 -35.17 14.28
C GLY A 89 -10.74 -35.96 14.63
N GLU A 90 -9.82 -36.12 13.70
CA GLU A 90 -8.53 -36.76 13.96
C GLU A 90 -7.57 -35.81 14.69
N LYS A 91 -6.51 -36.42 15.28
CA LYS A 91 -5.44 -35.69 15.97
C LYS A 91 -4.33 -35.37 15.00
N PHE A 92 -3.69 -34.22 15.22
CA PHE A 92 -2.56 -33.80 14.43
C PHE A 92 -1.58 -33.02 15.34
N VAL A 93 -0.27 -33.29 15.20
CA VAL A 93 0.77 -32.68 16.04
C VAL A 93 1.59 -31.69 15.23
N LEU A 94 1.71 -30.47 15.74
CA LEU A 94 2.69 -29.49 15.27
C LEU A 94 3.89 -29.57 16.20
N ASP A 95 5.05 -30.00 15.68
CA ASP A 95 6.24 -30.29 16.48
C ASP A 95 7.38 -29.32 16.13
N ALA A 96 7.68 -28.40 17.07
CA ALA A 96 8.72 -27.40 16.87
C ALA A 96 10.14 -28.00 16.79
N SER A 97 10.34 -29.23 17.31
CA SER A 97 11.63 -29.92 17.27
C SER A 97 11.82 -30.78 16.00
N ARG A 98 10.74 -31.12 15.30
CA ARG A 98 10.78 -32.03 14.15
C ARG A 98 11.46 -31.36 12.95
N THR A 99 12.47 -32.01 12.41
CA THR A 99 13.20 -31.61 11.19
C THR A 99 12.89 -32.52 10.00
N GLU A 100 12.44 -33.74 10.26
CA GLU A 100 12.06 -34.71 9.25
C GLU A 100 10.73 -34.36 8.61
N ALA A 101 10.49 -34.93 7.44
CA ALA A 101 9.22 -34.78 6.73
C ALA A 101 8.04 -35.23 7.60
N GLY A 102 6.93 -34.50 7.51
CA GLY A 102 5.69 -34.80 8.18
C GLY A 102 4.93 -35.94 7.51
N ASP A 103 3.87 -36.38 8.19
CA ASP A 103 2.96 -37.45 7.81
C ASP A 103 1.53 -37.15 8.31
N SER A 104 0.62 -38.12 8.24
CA SER A 104 -0.75 -37.98 8.75
C SER A 104 -0.87 -37.72 10.26
N GLN A 105 0.19 -37.95 11.04
CA GLN A 105 0.19 -37.74 12.49
C GLN A 105 0.70 -36.36 12.90
N GLY A 106 1.50 -35.72 12.05
CA GLY A 106 2.03 -34.39 12.36
C GLY A 106 3.11 -33.90 11.41
N VAL A 107 3.50 -32.64 11.63
CA VAL A 107 4.50 -31.96 10.81
C VAL A 107 5.34 -31.00 11.67
N GLY A 108 6.58 -30.77 11.27
CA GLY A 108 7.43 -29.73 11.83
C GLY A 108 6.97 -28.32 11.45
N LEU A 109 7.59 -27.31 12.07
CA LEU A 109 7.34 -25.88 11.73
C LEU A 109 8.62 -25.06 11.94
N ASP A 110 8.69 -23.91 11.27
CA ASP A 110 9.82 -23.00 11.34
C ASP A 110 9.80 -22.12 12.61
N TYR A 111 8.62 -21.87 13.19
CA TYR A 111 8.44 -21.04 14.37
C TYR A 111 8.54 -21.85 15.66
N LYS A 112 9.72 -21.84 16.28
CA LYS A 112 10.04 -22.67 17.47
C LYS A 112 9.33 -22.21 18.75
N GLU A 113 8.85 -20.97 18.79
CA GLU A 113 8.15 -20.41 19.95
C GLU A 113 6.63 -20.77 19.98
N LEU A 114 6.07 -21.39 18.94
CA LEU A 114 4.65 -21.73 18.88
C LEU A 114 4.14 -22.44 20.14
N PRO A 115 4.85 -23.43 20.72
CA PRO A 115 4.39 -24.11 21.95
C PRO A 115 4.22 -23.18 23.16
N ARG A 116 4.98 -22.06 23.20
CA ARG A 116 4.87 -21.05 24.27
C ARG A 116 3.74 -20.06 24.05
N ASP A 117 3.35 -19.85 22.79
CA ASP A 117 2.38 -18.84 22.39
C ASP A 117 0.94 -19.36 22.34
N VAL A 118 0.75 -20.68 22.52
CA VAL A 118 -0.58 -21.30 22.41
C VAL A 118 -0.96 -22.03 23.68
N LYS A 119 -2.27 -22.14 23.92
CA LYS A 119 -2.86 -22.85 25.06
C LYS A 119 -4.06 -23.68 24.59
N PRO A 120 -4.50 -24.67 25.39
CA PRO A 120 -5.71 -25.43 25.10
C PRO A 120 -6.91 -24.53 24.81
N GLY A 121 -7.63 -24.86 23.73
CA GLY A 121 -8.77 -24.09 23.21
C GLY A 121 -8.43 -23.09 22.13
N ASP A 122 -7.16 -22.72 21.94
CA ASP A 122 -6.74 -21.84 20.83
C ASP A 122 -6.98 -22.52 19.47
N LEU A 123 -7.36 -21.71 18.46
CA LEU A 123 -7.53 -22.17 17.09
C LEU A 123 -6.33 -21.73 16.25
N LEU A 124 -5.72 -22.71 15.59
CA LEU A 124 -4.67 -22.50 14.60
C LEU A 124 -5.25 -22.66 13.20
N LEU A 125 -4.97 -21.69 12.35
CA LEU A 125 -5.53 -21.58 11.02
C LEU A 125 -4.42 -21.82 10.00
N LEU A 126 -4.52 -22.88 9.22
CA LEU A 126 -3.53 -23.29 8.24
C LEU A 126 -4.08 -23.11 6.82
N ASN A 127 -3.18 -22.94 5.86
CA ASN A 127 -3.56 -22.79 4.44
C ASN A 127 -4.61 -21.68 4.25
N ASP A 128 -4.29 -20.48 4.75
CA ASP A 128 -5.12 -19.27 4.68
C ASP A 128 -6.53 -19.48 5.30
N GLY A 129 -6.60 -20.29 6.37
CA GLY A 129 -7.82 -20.55 7.13
C GLY A 129 -8.70 -21.68 6.59
N LEU A 130 -8.29 -22.35 5.50
CA LEU A 130 -9.03 -23.51 4.95
C LEU A 130 -9.00 -24.72 5.88
N ILE A 131 -7.95 -24.84 6.71
CA ILE A 131 -7.81 -25.91 7.69
C ILE A 131 -7.77 -25.27 9.08
N VAL A 132 -8.53 -25.84 10.01
CA VAL A 132 -8.64 -25.35 11.39
C VAL A 132 -8.26 -26.45 12.36
N LEU A 133 -7.24 -26.21 13.16
CA LEU A 133 -6.79 -27.07 14.25
C LEU A 133 -7.12 -26.42 15.58
N MET A 134 -7.71 -27.16 16.50
CA MET A 134 -7.90 -26.71 17.89
C MET A 134 -6.84 -27.34 18.78
N VAL A 135 -6.12 -26.50 19.53
CA VAL A 135 -5.12 -26.95 20.49
C VAL A 135 -5.80 -27.69 21.64
N GLU A 136 -5.39 -28.91 21.91
CA GLU A 136 -5.84 -29.72 23.05
C GLU A 136 -4.84 -29.66 24.22
N ALA A 137 -3.54 -29.76 23.92
CA ALA A 137 -2.49 -29.73 24.91
C ALA A 137 -1.15 -29.29 24.30
N VAL A 138 -0.28 -28.74 25.12
CA VAL A 138 1.13 -28.48 24.77
C VAL A 138 2.00 -29.40 25.67
N ARG A 139 2.92 -30.13 25.04
CA ARG A 139 3.82 -31.06 25.72
C ARG A 139 5.25 -30.85 25.19
N GLY A 140 6.06 -30.10 25.94
CA GLY A 140 7.41 -29.72 25.50
C GLY A 140 7.35 -28.91 24.21
N GLU A 141 7.98 -29.39 23.15
CA GLU A 141 8.03 -28.76 21.83
C GLU A 141 6.83 -29.13 20.93
N GLN A 142 5.87 -29.90 21.43
CA GLN A 142 4.76 -30.42 20.67
C GLN A 142 3.44 -29.74 21.03
N VAL A 143 2.74 -29.26 20.02
CA VAL A 143 1.36 -28.77 20.11
C VAL A 143 0.42 -29.83 19.57
N HIS A 144 -0.28 -30.50 20.50
CA HIS A 144 -1.28 -31.52 20.19
C HIS A 144 -2.61 -30.87 19.85
N THR A 145 -3.14 -31.17 18.69
CA THR A 145 -4.38 -30.57 18.18
C THR A 145 -5.40 -31.60 17.75
N VAL A 146 -6.65 -31.16 17.65
CA VAL A 146 -7.72 -31.89 16.96
C VAL A 146 -8.17 -31.10 15.73
N ILE A 147 -8.36 -31.78 14.62
CA ILE A 147 -8.77 -31.19 13.36
C ILE A 147 -10.25 -30.81 13.43
N LYS A 148 -10.57 -29.52 13.39
CA LYS A 148 -11.96 -29.01 13.37
C LYS A 148 -12.48 -28.87 11.94
N VAL A 149 -11.64 -28.39 11.02
CA VAL A 149 -11.91 -28.34 9.59
C VAL A 149 -10.74 -29.01 8.89
N GLY A 150 -10.99 -30.08 8.17
CA GLY A 150 -9.99 -30.83 7.42
C GLY A 150 -9.87 -30.37 5.98
N GLY A 151 -8.93 -30.98 5.26
CA GLY A 151 -8.66 -30.69 3.86
C GLY A 151 -7.24 -31.06 3.47
N GLU A 152 -6.88 -30.82 2.22
CA GLU A 152 -5.53 -31.04 1.71
C GLU A 152 -4.56 -29.98 2.28
N LEU A 153 -3.53 -30.43 2.99
CA LEU A 153 -2.47 -29.59 3.54
C LEU A 153 -1.15 -29.92 2.83
N SER A 154 -0.66 -29.00 2.03
CA SER A 154 0.59 -29.14 1.30
C SER A 154 1.77 -28.47 2.02
N ASN A 155 3.01 -28.70 1.51
CA ASN A 155 4.24 -28.20 2.06
C ASN A 155 4.26 -26.70 2.29
N ASN A 156 4.93 -26.27 3.37
CA ASN A 156 5.27 -24.87 3.66
C ASN A 156 4.05 -23.91 3.75
N LYS A 157 2.88 -24.43 4.10
CA LYS A 157 1.68 -23.59 4.29
C LYS A 157 1.77 -22.74 5.54
N GLY A 158 1.17 -21.56 5.48
CA GLY A 158 1.15 -20.63 6.61
C GLY A 158 0.36 -21.14 7.80
N ILE A 159 0.77 -20.72 9.00
CA ILE A 159 0.03 -20.89 10.25
C ILE A 159 -0.29 -19.51 10.81
N ASN A 160 -1.56 -19.27 11.12
CA ASN A 160 -2.02 -18.13 11.90
C ASN A 160 -2.71 -18.62 13.18
N LYS A 161 -2.78 -17.77 14.18
CA LYS A 161 -3.59 -18.01 15.39
C LYS A 161 -4.78 -17.09 15.36
N GLN A 162 -5.99 -17.65 15.51
CA GLN A 162 -7.19 -16.83 15.57
C GLN A 162 -7.15 -15.88 16.78
N GLY A 163 -7.41 -14.60 16.55
CA GLY A 163 -7.34 -13.57 17.58
C GLY A 163 -5.92 -13.07 17.90
N GLY A 164 -4.90 -13.56 17.19
CA GLY A 164 -3.50 -13.14 17.38
C GLY A 164 -2.79 -13.75 18.58
N GLY A 165 -1.76 -13.06 19.08
CA GLY A 165 -0.99 -13.44 20.27
C GLY A 165 0.27 -14.27 19.98
N LEU A 166 0.75 -14.31 18.73
CA LEU A 166 2.07 -14.87 18.42
C LEU A 166 3.17 -13.83 18.67
N THR A 167 4.23 -14.22 19.37
CA THR A 167 5.29 -13.30 19.81
C THR A 167 6.37 -13.05 18.76
N ALA A 168 6.27 -13.68 17.58
CA ALA A 168 7.21 -13.48 16.47
C ALA A 168 7.47 -11.99 16.20
N PRO A 169 8.75 -11.55 16.10
CA PRO A 169 9.08 -10.16 15.80
C PRO A 169 8.60 -9.78 14.39
N ALA A 170 8.21 -8.52 14.19
CA ALA A 170 7.74 -8.05 12.89
C ALA A 170 8.84 -8.04 11.81
N LEU A 171 10.10 -7.85 12.21
CA LEU A 171 11.26 -7.84 11.30
C LEU A 171 12.15 -9.05 11.54
N THR A 172 12.38 -9.79 10.49
CA THR A 172 13.30 -10.94 10.48
C THR A 172 14.70 -10.51 10.03
N ALA A 173 15.70 -11.39 10.22
CA ALA A 173 17.04 -11.16 9.68
C ALA A 173 17.01 -11.00 8.14
N LYS A 174 16.14 -11.75 7.45
CA LYS A 174 15.92 -11.59 6.02
C LYS A 174 15.41 -10.18 5.66
N ASP A 175 14.43 -9.69 6.42
CA ASP A 175 13.86 -8.36 6.17
C ASP A 175 14.92 -7.25 6.33
N MET A 176 15.87 -7.41 7.27
CA MET A 176 16.99 -6.47 7.43
C MET A 176 17.89 -6.43 6.19
N GLU A 177 18.18 -7.58 5.57
CA GLU A 177 18.95 -7.65 4.33
C GLU A 177 18.11 -7.15 3.12
N ASP A 178 16.83 -7.45 3.10
CA ASP A 178 15.90 -6.98 2.07
C ASP A 178 15.77 -5.45 2.09
N ILE A 179 15.76 -4.81 3.26
CA ILE A 179 15.80 -3.35 3.40
C ILE A 179 17.06 -2.77 2.77
N LYS A 180 18.24 -3.37 2.99
CA LYS A 180 19.49 -2.93 2.36
C LYS A 180 19.38 -3.02 0.84
N THR A 181 18.85 -4.13 0.33
CA THR A 181 18.61 -4.32 -1.10
C THR A 181 17.64 -3.26 -1.64
N ALA A 182 16.52 -3.00 -0.95
CA ALA A 182 15.56 -1.98 -1.35
C ALA A 182 16.18 -0.58 -1.40
N MET A 183 17.06 -0.25 -0.47
CA MET A 183 17.75 1.04 -0.47
C MET A 183 18.79 1.15 -1.60
N SER A 184 19.40 0.07 -2.04
CA SER A 184 20.38 0.08 -3.13
C SER A 184 19.79 0.57 -4.46
N PHE A 185 18.52 0.31 -4.73
CA PHE A 185 17.79 0.84 -5.89
C PHE A 185 16.82 1.98 -5.54
N GLN A 186 16.96 2.57 -4.32
CA GLN A 186 16.17 3.70 -3.85
C GLN A 186 14.65 3.45 -3.97
N ALA A 187 14.17 2.37 -3.36
CA ALA A 187 12.73 2.13 -3.25
C ALA A 187 12.04 3.33 -2.60
N ASP A 188 10.95 3.80 -3.20
CA ASP A 188 10.24 4.98 -2.71
C ASP A 188 9.43 4.69 -1.44
N TYR A 189 9.00 3.41 -1.31
CA TYR A 189 8.29 2.91 -0.14
C TYR A 189 8.84 1.55 0.29
N VAL A 190 8.78 1.29 1.60
CA VAL A 190 8.99 -0.04 2.19
C VAL A 190 7.72 -0.41 2.96
N ALA A 191 7.09 -1.50 2.56
CA ALA A 191 5.94 -2.06 3.26
C ALA A 191 6.40 -3.12 4.27
N VAL A 192 6.03 -2.93 5.52
CA VAL A 192 6.42 -3.78 6.66
C VAL A 192 5.28 -4.74 6.96
N SER A 193 5.55 -6.06 6.89
CA SER A 193 4.57 -7.10 7.14
C SER A 193 4.43 -7.41 8.63
N PHE A 194 3.22 -7.64 9.05
CA PHE A 194 2.84 -8.08 10.41
C PHE A 194 3.26 -7.17 11.58
N PRO A 195 3.32 -5.82 11.46
CA PRO A 195 3.57 -4.97 12.62
C PRO A 195 2.42 -5.08 13.61
N LYS A 196 2.74 -5.09 14.90
CA LYS A 196 1.79 -5.18 16.01
C LYS A 196 1.56 -3.84 16.70
N ASN A 197 2.55 -2.95 16.64
CA ASN A 197 2.57 -1.69 17.36
C ASN A 197 3.51 -0.67 16.69
N ALA A 198 3.58 0.54 17.26
CA ALA A 198 4.44 1.62 16.78
C ALA A 198 5.93 1.27 16.81
N THR A 199 6.40 0.53 17.83
CA THR A 199 7.82 0.18 17.99
C THR A 199 8.32 -0.66 16.81
N ASP A 200 7.51 -1.56 16.28
CA ASP A 200 7.86 -2.33 15.09
C ASP A 200 8.13 -1.41 13.88
N MET A 201 7.30 -0.38 13.70
CA MET A 201 7.46 0.59 12.62
C MET A 201 8.63 1.54 12.85
N GLU A 202 8.88 1.96 14.08
CA GLU A 202 10.04 2.78 14.45
C GLU A 202 11.36 2.04 14.20
N MET A 203 11.41 0.76 14.52
CA MET A 203 12.57 -0.09 14.23
C MET A 203 12.79 -0.21 12.71
N ALA A 204 11.75 -0.45 11.93
CA ALA A 204 11.84 -0.48 10.47
C ALA A 204 12.35 0.85 9.90
N ARG A 205 11.89 1.97 10.46
CA ARG A 205 12.35 3.31 10.07
C ARG A 205 13.84 3.53 10.34
N GLN A 206 14.30 3.12 11.51
CA GLN A 206 15.72 3.22 11.86
C GLN A 206 16.60 2.40 10.91
N LEU A 207 16.21 1.13 10.65
CA LEU A 207 16.92 0.27 9.72
C LEU A 207 16.93 0.84 8.29
N ALA A 208 15.79 1.34 7.81
CA ALA A 208 15.69 1.94 6.49
C ALA A 208 16.52 3.22 6.37
N ASN A 209 16.55 4.07 7.40
CA ASN A 209 17.35 5.28 7.43
C ASN A 209 18.85 4.96 7.38
N VAL A 210 19.32 4.01 8.20
CA VAL A 210 20.73 3.59 8.21
C VAL A 210 21.11 2.97 6.85
N ALA A 211 20.30 2.09 6.31
CA ALA A 211 20.56 1.46 5.01
C ALA A 211 20.51 2.46 3.84
N GLY A 212 19.70 3.50 3.95
CA GLY A 212 19.54 4.54 2.94
C GLY A 212 20.57 5.67 2.99
N GLU A 213 21.33 5.79 4.10
CA GLU A 213 22.29 6.86 4.29
C GLU A 213 23.34 6.97 3.16
N PRO A 214 23.97 5.87 2.68
CA PRO A 214 24.91 5.92 1.56
C PRO A 214 24.32 6.49 0.27
N TYR A 215 23.02 6.37 0.10
CA TYR A 215 22.28 6.81 -1.08
C TYR A 215 21.59 8.18 -0.87
N LYS A 216 21.72 8.80 0.30
CA LYS A 216 20.98 10.01 0.72
C LYS A 216 19.47 9.87 0.48
N HIS A 217 18.93 8.68 0.74
CA HIS A 217 17.56 8.30 0.45
C HIS A 217 16.82 7.88 1.74
N LYS A 218 15.56 8.31 1.85
CA LYS A 218 14.65 7.93 2.95
C LYS A 218 13.32 7.50 2.35
N PRO A 219 12.96 6.21 2.45
CA PRO A 219 11.69 5.73 1.92
C PRO A 219 10.53 6.14 2.82
N GLY A 220 9.31 6.18 2.26
CA GLY A 220 8.09 6.13 3.05
C GLY A 220 7.86 4.72 3.61
N LEU A 221 7.34 4.62 4.84
CA LEU A 221 6.99 3.33 5.45
C LEU A 221 5.49 3.10 5.40
N ILE A 222 5.10 1.92 4.92
CA ILE A 222 3.72 1.45 4.88
C ILE A 222 3.57 0.28 5.86
N ALA A 223 2.74 0.46 6.89
CA ALA A 223 2.43 -0.63 7.82
C ALA A 223 1.33 -1.52 7.23
N LYS A 224 1.59 -2.81 7.05
CA LYS A 224 0.59 -3.77 6.59
C LYS A 224 -0.22 -4.25 7.78
N ILE A 225 -1.51 -3.92 7.80
CA ILE A 225 -2.41 -4.31 8.88
C ILE A 225 -2.96 -5.70 8.57
N GLU A 226 -2.31 -6.69 9.16
CA GLU A 226 -2.49 -8.12 8.91
C GLU A 226 -2.82 -8.90 10.19
N ARG A 227 -2.61 -8.31 11.37
CA ARG A 227 -2.78 -8.95 12.68
C ARG A 227 -3.90 -8.32 13.49
N ALA A 228 -4.56 -9.14 14.31
CA ALA A 228 -5.58 -8.69 15.24
C ALA A 228 -5.02 -7.67 16.25
N GLU A 229 -3.78 -7.86 16.70
CA GLU A 229 -3.10 -6.96 17.66
C GLU A 229 -2.82 -5.56 17.11
N ALA A 230 -2.73 -5.41 15.80
CA ALA A 230 -2.55 -4.11 15.16
C ALA A 230 -3.81 -3.21 15.29
N ILE A 231 -4.99 -3.81 15.42
CA ILE A 231 -6.25 -3.07 15.45
C ILE A 231 -6.38 -2.13 16.66
N PRO A 232 -6.15 -2.55 17.91
CA PRO A 232 -6.16 -1.63 19.05
C PRO A 232 -5.01 -0.62 19.03
N ASN A 233 -3.91 -0.92 18.34
CA ASN A 233 -2.71 -0.07 18.24
C ASN A 233 -2.68 0.80 16.97
N LEU A 234 -3.76 0.83 16.20
CA LEU A 234 -3.79 1.42 14.86
C LEU A 234 -3.36 2.89 14.84
N GLU A 235 -3.80 3.69 15.81
CA GLU A 235 -3.43 5.11 15.90
C GLU A 235 -1.91 5.28 16.08
N ALA A 236 -1.32 4.54 17.01
CA ALA A 236 0.13 4.58 17.25
C ALA A 236 0.94 4.08 16.03
N ILE A 237 0.45 3.05 15.34
CA ILE A 237 1.04 2.56 14.10
C ILE A 237 0.99 3.64 13.00
N LEU A 238 -0.16 4.32 12.84
CA LEU A 238 -0.32 5.41 11.88
C LEU A 238 0.63 6.57 12.17
N LEU A 239 0.83 6.95 13.42
CA LEU A 239 1.78 8.00 13.80
C LEU A 239 3.22 7.64 13.45
N ALA A 240 3.62 6.37 13.62
CA ALA A 240 4.96 5.88 13.32
C ALA A 240 5.21 5.60 11.82
N SER A 241 4.16 5.63 10.99
CA SER A 241 4.19 5.26 9.58
C SER A 241 3.89 6.45 8.65
N ASP A 242 4.24 6.33 7.36
CA ASP A 242 3.80 7.27 6.32
C ASP A 242 2.45 6.86 5.70
N GLY A 243 2.05 5.62 5.90
CA GLY A 243 0.76 5.08 5.48
C GLY A 243 0.52 3.66 5.98
N ILE A 244 -0.64 3.13 5.65
CA ILE A 244 -1.01 1.74 5.95
C ILE A 244 -1.49 1.00 4.70
N MET A 245 -1.41 -0.32 4.77
CA MET A 245 -2.05 -1.22 3.81
C MET A 245 -3.04 -2.10 4.56
N VAL A 246 -4.30 -2.04 4.16
CA VAL A 246 -5.34 -2.96 4.63
C VAL A 246 -5.17 -4.27 3.88
N ALA A 247 -4.40 -5.20 4.45
CA ALA A 247 -4.07 -6.48 3.85
C ALA A 247 -5.12 -7.53 4.24
N ARG A 248 -6.24 -7.50 3.52
CA ARG A 248 -7.48 -8.19 3.90
C ARG A 248 -7.35 -9.70 3.99
N GLY A 249 -6.47 -10.31 3.19
CA GLY A 249 -6.25 -11.76 3.19
C GLY A 249 -5.78 -12.29 4.54
N ASP A 250 -4.60 -11.86 4.99
CA ASP A 250 -4.04 -12.32 6.27
C ASP A 250 -4.85 -11.79 7.46
N LEU A 251 -5.37 -10.55 7.39
CA LEU A 251 -6.22 -10.00 8.43
C LEU A 251 -7.50 -10.83 8.63
N ALA A 252 -8.17 -11.24 7.54
CA ALA A 252 -9.40 -12.04 7.60
C ALA A 252 -9.19 -13.40 8.27
N VAL A 253 -8.01 -13.98 8.12
CA VAL A 253 -7.64 -15.23 8.78
C VAL A 253 -7.68 -15.05 10.31
N GLU A 254 -7.19 -13.93 10.84
CA GLU A 254 -7.12 -13.71 12.29
C GLU A 254 -8.42 -13.17 12.91
N VAL A 255 -9.12 -12.24 12.23
CA VAL A 255 -10.31 -11.56 12.78
C VAL A 255 -11.63 -12.13 12.26
N GLY A 256 -11.57 -13.00 11.25
CA GLY A 256 -12.74 -13.53 10.54
C GLY A 256 -13.21 -12.62 9.39
N ASN A 257 -13.68 -13.24 8.30
CA ASN A 257 -14.11 -12.56 7.08
C ASN A 257 -15.18 -11.47 7.32
N ALA A 258 -16.13 -11.74 8.21
CA ALA A 258 -17.25 -10.84 8.47
C ALA A 258 -16.84 -9.49 9.12
N ALA A 259 -15.70 -9.46 9.82
CA ALA A 259 -15.20 -8.25 10.48
C ALA A 259 -14.44 -7.31 9.51
N VAL A 260 -13.86 -7.85 8.45
CA VAL A 260 -12.95 -7.11 7.56
C VAL A 260 -13.57 -5.86 6.92
N PRO A 261 -14.82 -5.88 6.38
CA PRO A 261 -15.37 -4.69 5.72
C PRO A 261 -15.52 -3.50 6.67
N ALA A 262 -15.96 -3.72 7.91
CA ALA A 262 -16.09 -2.67 8.90
C ALA A 262 -14.72 -2.13 9.34
N LEU A 263 -13.73 -3.01 9.52
CA LEU A 263 -12.35 -2.64 9.83
C LEU A 263 -11.71 -1.84 8.69
N GLN A 264 -11.90 -2.24 7.43
CA GLN A 264 -11.44 -1.49 6.26
C GLN A 264 -11.92 -0.04 6.30
N LYS A 265 -13.23 0.17 6.45
CA LYS A 265 -13.82 1.52 6.52
C LYS A 265 -13.21 2.36 7.66
N ARG A 266 -13.08 1.76 8.85
CA ARG A 266 -12.46 2.40 10.02
C ARG A 266 -11.01 2.79 9.76
N MET A 267 -10.21 1.88 9.18
CA MET A 267 -8.79 2.12 8.87
C MET A 267 -8.61 3.23 7.85
N ILE A 268 -9.40 3.21 6.75
CA ILE A 268 -9.36 4.24 5.71
C ILE A 268 -9.70 5.61 6.32
N LYS A 269 -10.80 5.69 7.08
CA LYS A 269 -11.22 6.92 7.74
C LYS A 269 -10.14 7.47 8.68
N MET A 270 -9.59 6.62 9.55
CA MET A 270 -8.56 7.02 10.51
C MET A 270 -7.27 7.45 9.82
N ALA A 271 -6.81 6.72 8.81
CA ALA A 271 -5.60 7.09 8.05
C ALA A 271 -5.76 8.47 7.40
N ARG A 272 -6.90 8.75 6.79
CA ARG A 272 -7.19 10.05 6.19
C ARG A 272 -7.21 11.18 7.23
N GLN A 273 -7.85 10.97 8.38
CA GLN A 273 -7.92 11.94 9.47
C GLN A 273 -6.54 12.24 10.08
N MET A 274 -5.60 11.30 9.99
CA MET A 274 -4.24 11.44 10.51
C MET A 274 -3.22 11.80 9.42
N ASP A 275 -3.67 12.24 8.26
CA ASP A 275 -2.83 12.62 7.12
C ASP A 275 -1.88 11.50 6.67
N ARG A 276 -2.38 10.26 6.63
CA ARG A 276 -1.65 9.09 6.16
C ARG A 276 -2.29 8.50 4.91
N VAL A 277 -1.46 7.97 4.02
CA VAL A 277 -1.96 7.26 2.84
C VAL A 277 -2.47 5.87 3.23
N VAL A 278 -3.45 5.38 2.48
CA VAL A 278 -4.01 4.05 2.71
C VAL A 278 -4.16 3.29 1.39
N ILE A 279 -3.71 2.03 1.41
CA ILE A 279 -3.80 1.11 0.29
C ILE A 279 -4.78 -0.01 0.67
N THR A 280 -5.79 -0.26 -0.15
CA THR A 280 -6.67 -1.43 0.01
C THR A 280 -6.12 -2.56 -0.85
N ALA A 281 -5.85 -3.71 -0.23
CA ALA A 281 -5.10 -4.79 -0.84
C ALA A 281 -5.75 -6.15 -0.69
N THR A 282 -5.30 -7.08 -1.51
CA THR A 282 -5.65 -8.50 -1.60
C THR A 282 -7.06 -8.79 -2.11
N GLN A 283 -7.17 -9.77 -3.00
CA GLN A 283 -8.42 -10.27 -3.57
C GLN A 283 -9.29 -9.16 -4.20
N MET A 284 -8.67 -8.16 -4.83
CA MET A 284 -9.42 -7.07 -5.48
C MET A 284 -10.06 -7.53 -6.79
N MET A 285 -9.31 -8.26 -7.61
CA MET A 285 -9.72 -8.78 -8.93
C MET A 285 -9.24 -10.21 -9.12
N GLU A 286 -9.32 -11.04 -8.09
CA GLU A 286 -8.70 -12.38 -8.03
C GLU A 286 -9.15 -13.29 -9.15
N SER A 287 -10.41 -13.24 -9.57
CA SER A 287 -10.91 -14.03 -10.69
C SER A 287 -10.17 -13.73 -12.00
N MET A 288 -9.64 -12.52 -12.15
CA MET A 288 -8.89 -12.11 -13.34
C MET A 288 -7.46 -12.68 -13.40
N ILE A 289 -7.02 -13.43 -12.39
CA ILE A 289 -5.82 -14.27 -12.53
C ILE A 289 -5.99 -15.25 -13.69
N THR A 290 -7.20 -15.79 -13.87
CA THR A 290 -7.52 -16.81 -14.89
C THR A 290 -8.58 -16.40 -15.90
N ASN A 291 -9.41 -15.40 -15.58
CA ASN A 291 -10.52 -14.95 -16.42
C ASN A 291 -10.25 -13.54 -17.00
N PRO A 292 -10.67 -13.27 -18.24
CA PRO A 292 -10.45 -11.96 -18.87
C PRO A 292 -11.36 -10.85 -18.35
N VAL A 293 -12.39 -11.18 -17.59
CA VAL A 293 -13.37 -10.25 -16.99
C VAL A 293 -13.58 -10.55 -15.52
N PRO A 294 -13.81 -9.52 -14.68
CA PRO A 294 -14.04 -9.70 -13.25
C PRO A 294 -15.46 -10.17 -12.95
N THR A 295 -15.67 -10.66 -11.76
CA THR A 295 -17.01 -10.88 -11.21
C THR A 295 -17.66 -9.54 -10.82
N ARG A 296 -19.00 -9.51 -10.74
CA ARG A 296 -19.72 -8.32 -10.25
C ARG A 296 -19.39 -8.00 -8.78
N ALA A 297 -19.08 -9.01 -7.97
CA ALA A 297 -18.69 -8.82 -6.58
C ALA A 297 -17.35 -8.09 -6.48
N GLU A 298 -16.37 -8.46 -7.29
CA GLU A 298 -15.06 -7.78 -7.35
C GLU A 298 -15.18 -6.34 -7.84
N VAL A 299 -15.99 -6.09 -8.88
CA VAL A 299 -16.29 -4.71 -9.33
C VAL A 299 -16.88 -3.88 -8.20
N SER A 300 -17.84 -4.45 -7.46
CA SER A 300 -18.45 -3.78 -6.29
C SER A 300 -17.44 -3.55 -5.17
N ASP A 301 -16.53 -4.49 -4.93
CA ASP A 301 -15.51 -4.39 -3.88
C ASP A 301 -14.50 -3.28 -4.18
N VAL A 302 -13.98 -3.21 -5.41
CA VAL A 302 -13.11 -2.11 -5.85
C VAL A 302 -13.82 -0.78 -5.75
N ALA A 303 -15.08 -0.67 -6.24
CA ALA A 303 -15.85 0.55 -6.16
C ALA A 303 -16.09 0.99 -4.70
N ASN A 304 -16.39 0.06 -3.79
CA ASN A 304 -16.54 0.36 -2.37
C ASN A 304 -15.25 0.88 -1.74
N ALA A 305 -14.09 0.30 -2.06
CA ALA A 305 -12.80 0.80 -1.57
C ALA A 305 -12.54 2.25 -2.03
N VAL A 306 -12.89 2.57 -3.28
CA VAL A 306 -12.80 3.94 -3.83
C VAL A 306 -13.73 4.89 -3.09
N LEU A 307 -15.00 4.52 -2.91
CA LEU A 307 -16.01 5.31 -2.19
C LEU A 307 -15.70 5.44 -0.69
N ASP A 308 -15.02 4.48 -0.08
CA ASP A 308 -14.48 4.60 1.28
C ASP A 308 -13.37 5.67 1.37
N GLY A 309 -12.79 6.05 0.24
CA GLY A 309 -11.75 7.08 0.13
C GLY A 309 -10.32 6.54 0.23
N THR A 310 -10.07 5.28 -0.16
CA THR A 310 -8.71 4.74 -0.24
C THR A 310 -7.83 5.57 -1.20
N ASP A 311 -6.53 5.70 -0.89
CA ASP A 311 -5.59 6.35 -1.82
C ASP A 311 -5.30 5.47 -3.02
N ALA A 312 -5.17 4.17 -2.78
CA ALA A 312 -4.85 3.21 -3.82
C ALA A 312 -5.53 1.86 -3.61
N VAL A 313 -5.76 1.17 -4.71
CA VAL A 313 -6.08 -0.26 -4.73
C VAL A 313 -4.88 -1.04 -5.24
N MET A 314 -4.63 -2.22 -4.66
CA MET A 314 -3.46 -3.03 -5.01
C MET A 314 -3.87 -4.35 -5.67
N LEU A 315 -3.21 -4.63 -6.78
CA LEU A 315 -3.27 -5.90 -7.51
C LEU A 315 -2.04 -6.75 -7.14
N SER A 316 -2.26 -8.00 -6.79
CA SER A 316 -1.24 -8.95 -6.33
C SER A 316 -0.91 -10.00 -7.40
N ALA A 317 -1.44 -11.20 -7.27
CA ALA A 317 -1.26 -12.27 -8.24
C ALA A 317 -1.86 -11.94 -9.61
N GLU A 318 -2.89 -11.10 -9.65
CA GLU A 318 -3.57 -10.66 -10.85
C GLU A 318 -2.59 -10.06 -11.88
N THR A 319 -1.61 -9.29 -11.42
CA THR A 319 -0.58 -8.69 -12.28
C THR A 319 0.76 -9.40 -12.23
N ALA A 320 1.06 -10.13 -11.14
CA ALA A 320 2.34 -10.80 -10.97
C ALA A 320 2.42 -12.15 -11.71
N ALA A 321 1.33 -12.91 -11.74
CA ALA A 321 1.27 -14.28 -12.25
C ALA A 321 0.03 -14.58 -13.10
N GLY A 322 -0.93 -13.65 -13.16
CA GLY A 322 -2.19 -13.80 -13.88
C GLY A 322 -2.01 -13.82 -15.40
N LYS A 323 -3.02 -14.30 -16.10
CA LYS A 323 -3.04 -14.37 -17.56
C LYS A 323 -3.40 -13.03 -18.22
N TYR A 324 -4.01 -12.10 -17.47
CA TYR A 324 -4.60 -10.86 -17.99
C TYR A 324 -4.15 -9.62 -17.20
N PRO A 325 -2.83 -9.38 -17.04
CA PRO A 325 -2.34 -8.28 -16.19
C PRO A 325 -2.73 -6.90 -16.69
N LEU A 326 -2.70 -6.66 -18.00
CA LEU A 326 -3.08 -5.37 -18.59
C LEU A 326 -4.58 -5.11 -18.49
N GLU A 327 -5.38 -6.10 -18.85
CA GLU A 327 -6.85 -6.04 -18.79
C GLU A 327 -7.31 -5.80 -17.36
N THR A 328 -6.65 -6.41 -16.38
CA THR A 328 -6.96 -6.19 -14.96
C THR A 328 -6.72 -4.74 -14.55
N VAL A 329 -5.59 -4.15 -14.95
CA VAL A 329 -5.32 -2.72 -14.70
C VAL A 329 -6.35 -1.83 -15.39
N GLN A 330 -6.71 -2.13 -16.63
CA GLN A 330 -7.72 -1.37 -17.39
C GLN A 330 -9.10 -1.43 -16.73
N GLN A 331 -9.52 -2.61 -16.26
CA GLN A 331 -10.78 -2.79 -15.53
C GLN A 331 -10.78 -1.98 -14.22
N VAL A 332 -9.73 -2.08 -13.41
CA VAL A 332 -9.63 -1.29 -12.17
C VAL A 332 -9.64 0.20 -12.46
N SER A 333 -8.91 0.67 -13.48
CA SER A 333 -8.92 2.08 -13.90
C SER A 333 -10.32 2.56 -14.27
N SER A 334 -11.08 1.72 -14.99
CA SER A 334 -12.47 2.03 -15.38
C SER A 334 -13.41 2.07 -14.18
N ILE A 335 -13.29 1.10 -13.25
CA ILE A 335 -14.09 1.04 -12.03
C ILE A 335 -13.82 2.26 -11.14
N CYS A 336 -12.54 2.61 -10.94
CA CYS A 336 -12.17 3.80 -10.17
C CYS A 336 -12.81 5.06 -10.74
N ALA A 337 -12.71 5.27 -12.07
CA ALA A 337 -13.28 6.44 -12.72
C ALA A 337 -14.81 6.49 -12.59
N ALA A 338 -15.49 5.34 -12.74
CA ALA A 338 -16.95 5.27 -12.62
C ALA A 338 -17.42 5.53 -11.18
N ALA A 339 -16.73 4.96 -10.18
CA ALA A 339 -17.06 5.18 -8.78
C ALA A 339 -16.85 6.64 -8.37
N GLU A 340 -15.75 7.25 -8.79
CA GLU A 340 -15.45 8.66 -8.51
C GLU A 340 -16.41 9.64 -9.19
N ALA A 341 -16.88 9.32 -10.38
CA ALA A 341 -17.88 10.14 -11.08
C ALA A 341 -19.26 10.12 -10.41
N ALA A 342 -19.56 9.07 -9.64
CA ALA A 342 -20.80 8.93 -8.88
C ALA A 342 -20.70 9.51 -7.45
N GLU A 343 -19.50 9.92 -7.02
CA GLU A 343 -19.25 10.45 -5.67
C GLU A 343 -19.71 11.91 -5.57
N GLU A 344 -20.53 12.23 -4.60
CA GLU A 344 -20.86 13.62 -4.28
C GLU A 344 -19.72 14.24 -3.44
N VAL A 345 -19.37 15.48 -3.76
CA VAL A 345 -18.34 16.24 -3.05
C VAL A 345 -18.99 17.13 -2.01
N GLU A 346 -18.80 16.79 -0.74
CA GLU A 346 -19.25 17.58 0.41
C GLU A 346 -18.03 18.13 1.18
N LEU A 347 -17.36 19.15 0.62
CA LEU A 347 -16.19 19.74 1.27
C LEU A 347 -16.52 20.48 2.57
N ASP A 348 -17.70 21.10 2.65
CA ASP A 348 -18.07 21.94 3.80
C ASP A 348 -18.14 21.16 5.11
N GLY A 349 -18.60 19.91 5.06
CA GLY A 349 -18.61 19.01 6.22
C GLY A 349 -17.22 18.66 6.75
N ASP A 350 -16.24 18.58 5.88
CA ASP A 350 -14.86 18.23 6.23
C ASP A 350 -14.11 19.37 6.95
N PHE A 351 -14.55 20.63 6.76
CA PHE A 351 -13.90 21.84 7.31
C PHE A 351 -14.56 22.35 8.59
N THR A 352 -15.80 21.97 8.84
CA THR A 352 -16.56 22.49 10.00
C THR A 352 -16.00 21.96 11.32
N GLY A 353 -15.56 22.87 12.18
CA GLY A 353 -15.06 22.54 13.52
C GLY A 353 -13.61 22.04 13.60
N GLN A 354 -12.86 22.05 12.50
CA GLN A 354 -11.42 21.74 12.54
C GLN A 354 -10.60 22.95 12.99
N THR A 355 -9.63 22.71 13.87
CA THR A 355 -8.63 23.70 14.27
C THR A 355 -7.28 23.30 13.69
N PHE A 356 -6.74 24.14 12.82
CA PHE A 356 -5.41 23.92 12.24
C PHE A 356 -4.32 24.45 13.15
N THR A 357 -3.28 23.68 13.34
CA THR A 357 -2.12 24.05 14.16
C THR A 357 -0.94 24.56 13.32
N ARG A 358 -1.03 24.44 12.00
CA ARG A 358 0.04 24.80 11.06
C ARG A 358 -0.49 25.70 9.94
N ILE A 359 0.34 26.68 9.53
CA ILE A 359 0.01 27.63 8.46
C ILE A 359 -0.17 26.91 7.13
N ASP A 360 0.77 26.02 6.78
CA ASP A 360 0.77 25.28 5.51
C ASP A 360 -0.49 24.37 5.37
N GLN A 361 -0.99 23.83 6.47
CA GLN A 361 -2.27 23.09 6.50
C GLN A 361 -3.45 24.02 6.22
N SER A 362 -3.51 25.18 6.88
CA SER A 362 -4.56 26.18 6.65
C SER A 362 -4.59 26.68 5.21
N ILE A 363 -3.42 26.92 4.60
CA ILE A 363 -3.30 27.31 3.20
C ILE A 363 -3.80 26.20 2.25
N ALA A 364 -3.44 24.95 2.54
CA ALA A 364 -3.92 23.80 1.76
C ALA A 364 -5.45 23.70 1.77
N MET A 365 -6.07 23.89 2.96
CA MET A 365 -7.52 23.88 3.12
C MET A 365 -8.19 25.04 2.40
N GLY A 366 -7.63 26.24 2.55
CA GLY A 366 -8.10 27.44 1.84
C GLY A 366 -8.06 27.26 0.31
N ALA A 367 -7.03 26.60 -0.21
CA ALA A 367 -6.90 26.30 -1.64
C ALA A 367 -7.99 25.34 -2.12
N LEU A 368 -8.28 24.28 -1.38
CA LEU A 368 -9.37 23.33 -1.70
C LEU A 368 -10.73 24.02 -1.71
N PHE A 369 -11.05 24.75 -0.64
CA PHE A 369 -12.32 25.46 -0.49
C PHE A 369 -12.52 26.46 -1.62
N THR A 370 -11.54 27.34 -1.83
CA THR A 370 -11.64 28.39 -2.83
C THR A 370 -11.71 27.81 -4.25
N ALA A 371 -10.90 26.81 -4.57
CA ALA A 371 -10.92 26.17 -5.88
C ALA A 371 -12.27 25.51 -6.16
N HIS A 372 -12.85 24.81 -5.17
CA HIS A 372 -14.15 24.16 -5.31
C HIS A 372 -15.26 25.17 -5.63
N HIS A 373 -15.41 26.20 -4.83
CA HIS A 373 -16.49 27.20 -4.98
C HIS A 373 -16.33 28.10 -6.22
N LEU A 374 -15.10 28.27 -6.71
CA LEU A 374 -14.84 28.98 -7.96
C LEU A 374 -14.96 28.08 -9.21
N GLY A 375 -15.14 26.77 -9.05
CA GLY A 375 -15.09 25.84 -10.17
C GLY A 375 -13.75 25.84 -10.89
N ALA A 376 -12.63 25.95 -10.13
CA ALA A 376 -11.30 26.03 -10.68
C ALA A 376 -10.94 24.80 -11.52
N LYS A 377 -10.14 24.98 -12.56
CA LYS A 377 -9.67 23.91 -13.46
C LYS A 377 -8.65 22.99 -12.79
N ALA A 378 -7.83 23.56 -11.92
CA ALA A 378 -6.75 22.86 -11.24
C ALA A 378 -6.39 23.54 -9.92
N ILE A 379 -5.80 22.75 -9.01
CA ILE A 379 -5.03 23.24 -7.86
C ILE A 379 -3.58 22.89 -8.14
N VAL A 380 -2.68 23.87 -7.98
CA VAL A 380 -1.25 23.74 -8.21
C VAL A 380 -0.52 23.98 -6.91
N ALA A 381 0.48 23.17 -6.61
CA ALA A 381 1.33 23.39 -5.44
C ALA A 381 2.80 23.28 -5.83
N LEU A 382 3.55 24.35 -5.58
CA LEU A 382 5.02 24.30 -5.62
C LEU A 382 5.47 23.67 -4.31
N THR A 383 6.10 22.49 -4.36
CA THR A 383 6.39 21.71 -3.15
C THR A 383 7.71 20.96 -3.24
N ASP A 384 8.49 21.00 -2.17
CA ASP A 384 9.73 20.26 -2.02
C ASP A 384 9.53 18.87 -1.41
N SER A 385 8.68 18.78 -0.39
CA SER A 385 8.46 17.55 0.40
C SER A 385 7.20 16.77 0.04
N GLY A 386 6.23 17.43 -0.61
CA GLY A 386 4.92 16.88 -0.89
C GLY A 386 3.91 17.02 0.27
N SER A 387 4.24 17.68 1.38
CA SER A 387 3.35 17.78 2.55
C SER A 387 2.05 18.50 2.24
N THR A 388 2.09 19.63 1.56
CA THR A 388 0.91 20.43 1.20
C THR A 388 -0.08 19.62 0.36
N VAL A 389 0.42 18.92 -0.66
CA VAL A 389 -0.43 18.08 -1.51
C VAL A 389 -0.90 16.80 -0.82
N LEU A 390 -0.16 16.31 0.19
CA LEU A 390 -0.64 15.23 1.04
C LEU A 390 -1.92 15.65 1.76
N TRP A 391 -1.94 16.80 2.42
CA TRP A 391 -3.13 17.31 3.09
C TRP A 391 -4.28 17.56 2.14
N MET A 392 -4.03 18.20 1.00
CA MET A 392 -5.06 18.39 -0.03
C MET A 392 -5.66 17.04 -0.48
N SER A 393 -4.86 16.00 -0.60
CA SER A 393 -5.30 14.68 -1.04
C SER A 393 -6.15 13.92 -0.03
N ARG A 394 -6.23 14.38 1.23
CA ARG A 394 -7.09 13.76 2.27
C ARG A 394 -8.57 14.09 2.09
N HIS A 395 -8.88 15.11 1.32
CA HIS A 395 -10.25 15.57 1.09
C HIS A 395 -10.80 15.06 -0.24
N ARG A 396 -12.12 14.95 -0.32
CA ARG A 396 -12.81 14.55 -1.54
C ARG A 396 -13.03 15.78 -2.41
N ILE A 397 -12.36 15.84 -3.53
CA ILE A 397 -12.49 16.90 -4.52
C ILE A 397 -12.26 16.36 -5.91
N HIS A 398 -13.11 16.78 -6.89
CA HIS A 398 -12.95 16.40 -8.29
C HIS A 398 -11.89 17.22 -9.03
N ILE A 399 -11.51 18.38 -8.48
CA ILE A 399 -10.49 19.24 -9.08
C ILE A 399 -9.12 18.55 -8.92
N PRO A 400 -8.35 18.37 -10.02
CA PRO A 400 -7.04 17.76 -9.96
C PRO A 400 -6.02 18.62 -9.23
N ILE A 401 -5.15 17.98 -8.46
CA ILE A 401 -4.06 18.63 -7.76
C ILE A 401 -2.76 18.31 -8.50
N TYR A 402 -2.05 19.35 -8.93
CA TYR A 402 -0.74 19.24 -9.57
C TYR A 402 0.36 19.67 -8.60
N ALA A 403 1.25 18.75 -8.26
CA ALA A 403 2.43 19.02 -7.47
C ALA A 403 3.60 19.28 -8.41
N LEU A 404 4.16 20.47 -8.37
CA LEU A 404 5.35 20.85 -9.10
C LEU A 404 6.54 20.82 -8.14
N THR A 405 7.54 20.01 -8.44
CA THR A 405 8.69 19.79 -7.56
C THR A 405 9.99 19.71 -8.38
N THR A 406 11.09 20.14 -7.79
CA THR A 406 12.44 19.99 -8.36
C THR A 406 13.06 18.63 -8.06
N ARG A 407 12.42 17.83 -7.15
CA ARG A 407 12.98 16.57 -6.64
C ARG A 407 12.28 15.35 -7.22
N ALA A 408 13.02 14.56 -7.98
CA ALA A 408 12.49 13.30 -8.53
C ALA A 408 12.04 12.31 -7.43
N SER A 409 12.70 12.29 -6.27
CA SER A 409 12.28 11.46 -5.14
C SER A 409 10.93 11.87 -4.57
N THR A 410 10.67 13.17 -4.46
CA THR A 410 9.36 13.70 -4.05
C THR A 410 8.30 13.41 -5.10
N GLN A 411 8.60 13.59 -6.38
CA GLN A 411 7.71 13.26 -7.47
C GLN A 411 7.25 11.80 -7.40
N ARG A 412 8.17 10.86 -7.18
CA ARG A 412 7.85 9.44 -7.05
C ARG A 412 7.05 9.12 -5.78
N LYS A 413 7.43 9.73 -4.65
CA LYS A 413 6.67 9.57 -3.39
C LYS A 413 5.21 10.00 -3.54
N ILE A 414 4.96 11.11 -4.19
CA ILE A 414 3.62 11.66 -4.42
C ILE A 414 2.77 10.76 -5.35
N ALA A 415 3.37 9.87 -6.14
CA ALA A 415 2.65 8.97 -7.04
C ALA A 415 1.62 8.06 -6.33
N LEU A 416 1.70 7.92 -5.00
CA LEU A 416 0.73 7.18 -4.19
C LEU A 416 -0.43 8.07 -3.65
N TYR A 417 -0.35 9.41 -3.74
CA TYR A 417 -1.35 10.30 -3.15
C TYR A 417 -2.58 10.44 -4.03
N ARG A 418 -3.76 10.17 -3.49
CA ARG A 418 -5.04 10.27 -4.20
C ARG A 418 -5.21 11.64 -4.84
N ASN A 419 -5.69 11.69 -6.08
CA ASN A 419 -5.95 12.90 -6.88
C ASN A 419 -4.75 13.81 -7.14
N VAL A 420 -3.52 13.43 -6.76
CA VAL A 420 -2.32 14.24 -6.98
C VAL A 420 -1.56 13.74 -8.22
N ARG A 421 -1.10 14.67 -9.05
CA ARG A 421 -0.18 14.43 -10.16
C ARG A 421 1.09 15.21 -9.95
N ALA A 422 2.19 14.51 -9.77
CA ALA A 422 3.49 15.14 -9.58
C ALA A 422 4.19 15.33 -10.93
N LEU A 423 4.71 16.53 -11.13
CA LEU A 423 5.46 16.93 -12.31
C LEU A 423 6.81 17.52 -11.87
N LEU A 424 7.86 17.08 -12.55
CA LEU A 424 9.20 17.64 -12.30
C LEU A 424 9.33 18.94 -13.05
N MET A 425 9.66 20.01 -12.33
CA MET A 425 9.85 21.34 -12.88
C MET A 425 10.95 22.06 -12.11
N ASP A 426 11.97 22.55 -12.81
CA ASP A 426 12.95 23.44 -12.23
C ASP A 426 12.31 24.81 -11.98
N THR A 427 12.29 25.23 -10.72
CA THR A 427 11.70 26.51 -10.34
C THR A 427 12.80 27.53 -10.01
N SER A 428 12.55 28.78 -10.39
CA SER A 428 13.33 29.90 -9.89
C SER A 428 13.21 30.04 -8.36
N THR A 429 14.20 30.62 -7.73
CA THR A 429 14.14 31.01 -6.31
C THR A 429 13.29 32.29 -6.13
N ASP A 430 13.06 33.05 -7.19
CA ASP A 430 12.15 34.19 -7.21
C ASP A 430 10.70 33.68 -7.39
N ARG A 431 9.85 34.06 -6.46
CA ARG A 431 8.44 33.62 -6.42
C ARG A 431 7.66 33.96 -7.68
N ASP A 432 7.70 35.23 -8.11
CA ASP A 432 6.87 35.69 -9.20
C ASP A 432 7.28 35.04 -10.53
N THR A 433 8.59 34.87 -10.70
CA THR A 433 9.13 34.09 -11.84
C THR A 433 8.69 32.62 -11.76
N ALA A 434 8.75 31.98 -10.59
CA ALA A 434 8.33 30.60 -10.42
C ALA A 434 6.84 30.38 -10.70
N LEU A 435 5.97 31.32 -10.30
CA LEU A 435 4.53 31.27 -10.59
C LEU A 435 4.25 31.39 -12.10
N ALA A 436 4.94 32.32 -12.81
CA ALA A 436 4.82 32.45 -14.25
C ALA A 436 5.34 31.20 -15.00
N GLN A 437 6.47 30.64 -14.55
CA GLN A 437 7.01 29.40 -15.10
C GLN A 437 6.01 28.23 -14.92
N ALA A 438 5.38 28.11 -13.76
CA ALA A 438 4.40 27.08 -13.48
C ALA A 438 3.18 27.17 -14.42
N GLU A 439 2.66 28.39 -14.65
CA GLU A 439 1.55 28.61 -15.58
C GLU A 439 1.93 28.20 -17.01
N THR A 440 3.07 28.69 -17.50
CA THR A 440 3.60 28.38 -18.83
C THR A 440 3.76 26.87 -19.02
N TYR A 441 4.39 26.21 -18.03
CA TYR A 441 4.65 24.78 -18.02
C TYR A 441 3.37 23.93 -18.12
N LEU A 442 2.31 24.34 -17.40
CA LEU A 442 1.04 23.64 -17.42
C LEU A 442 0.22 23.90 -18.71
N LYS A 443 0.36 25.10 -19.29
CA LYS A 443 -0.22 25.42 -20.64
C LYS A 443 0.43 24.58 -21.73
N GLU A 444 1.75 24.52 -21.79
CA GLU A 444 2.50 23.75 -22.80
C GLU A 444 2.15 22.25 -22.77
N ARG A 445 1.75 21.72 -21.60
CA ARG A 445 1.27 20.35 -21.45
C ARG A 445 -0.22 20.15 -21.72
N GLY A 446 -0.93 21.20 -22.11
CA GLY A 446 -2.36 21.14 -22.36
C GLY A 446 -3.21 20.85 -21.11
N ILE A 447 -2.67 21.10 -19.92
CA ILE A 447 -3.37 20.91 -18.64
C ILE A 447 -4.35 22.06 -18.40
N MET A 448 -3.93 23.27 -18.74
CA MET A 448 -4.74 24.49 -18.65
C MET A 448 -4.74 25.23 -19.99
N GLN A 449 -5.79 26.02 -20.21
CA GLN A 449 -5.98 26.86 -21.39
C GLN A 449 -6.22 28.31 -20.97
N SER A 450 -6.05 29.25 -21.89
CA SER A 450 -6.38 30.67 -21.64
C SER A 450 -7.79 30.83 -21.09
N ASN A 451 -7.95 31.64 -20.09
CA ASN A 451 -9.15 31.92 -19.30
C ASN A 451 -9.51 30.83 -18.25
N ASP A 452 -8.80 29.71 -18.15
CA ASP A 452 -9.02 28.77 -17.04
C ASP A 452 -8.65 29.44 -15.70
N VAL A 453 -9.46 29.23 -14.67
CA VAL A 453 -9.15 29.67 -13.30
C VAL A 453 -8.47 28.53 -12.56
N TYR A 454 -7.42 28.85 -11.80
CA TYR A 454 -6.71 27.88 -10.98
C TYR A 454 -6.25 28.50 -9.66
N ALA A 455 -6.08 27.65 -8.65
CA ALA A 455 -5.47 28.00 -7.38
C ALA A 455 -4.01 27.54 -7.37
N ILE A 456 -3.08 28.38 -6.87
CA ILE A 456 -1.68 28.00 -6.71
C ILE A 456 -1.20 28.32 -5.30
N THR A 457 -0.45 27.37 -4.70
CA THR A 457 0.16 27.52 -3.38
C THR A 457 1.67 27.41 -3.47
N CYS A 458 2.36 28.23 -2.68
CA CYS A 458 3.81 28.14 -2.51
C CYS A 458 4.24 28.66 -1.14
N GLY A 459 5.52 28.49 -0.83
CA GLY A 459 6.16 29.10 0.34
C GLY A 459 6.87 30.41 -0.02
N GLU A 460 6.91 31.36 0.90
CA GLU A 460 7.75 32.54 0.83
C GLU A 460 8.50 32.73 2.16
N PRO A 461 9.84 32.69 2.15
CA PRO A 461 10.70 32.47 0.99
C PRO A 461 10.60 31.09 0.37
N MET A 462 10.88 30.99 -0.94
CA MET A 462 10.88 29.73 -1.67
C MET A 462 11.94 28.76 -1.14
N GLY A 463 11.70 27.44 -1.29
CA GLY A 463 12.67 26.39 -0.95
C GLY A 463 12.75 26.01 0.54
N THR A 464 11.89 26.55 1.40
CA THR A 464 11.81 26.15 2.81
C THR A 464 10.83 24.99 2.97
N PRO A 465 11.27 23.78 3.37
CA PRO A 465 10.36 22.65 3.60
C PRO A 465 9.30 22.98 4.65
N GLY A 466 8.03 22.71 4.36
CA GLY A 466 6.89 23.03 5.23
C GLY A 466 6.56 24.54 5.31
N GLY A 467 7.18 25.36 4.46
CA GLY A 467 7.03 26.81 4.46
C GLY A 467 5.87 27.34 3.61
N THR A 468 4.93 26.49 3.15
CA THR A 468 3.77 26.94 2.38
C THR A 468 2.94 27.93 3.20
N ASN A 469 2.90 29.19 2.77
CA ASN A 469 2.24 30.28 3.49
C ASN A 469 1.46 31.23 2.55
N MET A 470 1.39 30.90 1.26
CA MET A 470 0.69 31.70 0.25
C MET A 470 -0.28 30.84 -0.57
N LEU A 471 -1.46 31.40 -0.78
CA LEU A 471 -2.45 30.96 -1.76
C LEU A 471 -2.72 32.12 -2.71
N LYS A 472 -2.68 31.86 -4.03
CA LYS A 472 -3.05 32.81 -5.06
C LYS A 472 -4.09 32.19 -6.00
N ILE A 473 -5.12 32.95 -6.35
CA ILE A 473 -6.08 32.58 -7.38
C ILE A 473 -5.67 33.31 -8.66
N CYS A 474 -5.56 32.56 -9.73
CA CYS A 474 -5.09 33.07 -11.02
C CYS A 474 -6.06 32.69 -12.12
N GLN A 475 -6.14 33.54 -13.13
CA GLN A 475 -6.73 33.22 -14.42
C GLN A 475 -5.60 33.14 -15.44
N VAL A 476 -5.58 32.07 -16.21
CA VAL A 476 -4.55 31.79 -17.23
C VAL A 476 -4.64 32.84 -18.32
N ALA A 477 -3.51 33.50 -18.60
CA ALA A 477 -3.39 34.52 -19.62
C ALA A 477 -3.54 33.98 -21.08
#